data_7f0829364f43671b031b95b112ee8a67
#
_entry.id   7f0829364f43671b031b95b112ee8a67
#
_cell.length_a   1.000
_cell.length_b   1.000
_cell.length_c   1.000
_cell.angle_alpha   90.00
_cell.angle_beta   90.00
_cell.angle_gamma   90.00
#
_symmetry.space_group_name_H-M   'P 1'
#
loop_
_entity.id
_entity.type
_entity.pdbx_description
1 polymer ?
#
loop_
_entity_poly.entity_id
_entity_poly.type
_entity_poly.pdbx_seq_one_letter_code
_entity_poly.pdbx_strand_id
1 'polypeptide(L)'
;MKLRKAVIPVAGLGTRFLPATKTVPKELLPIVDIPSIQYVVQEAMEAGIEEIIFVTGRGKDGIEDHFDEAPELEQVLTERGNLEMAQTLRRIAEMTEVVSVRQKKPLGLGHAVLCARDLVGDEPFAVMLADDLIDAEVPGIRQLLKVFEETSESVIALMEVPQAEVHQYGVIKGREIGNRLYQVDGTVEKPPAKEAPSRMAIIGRYVLRPEIFKILQNLPPGRGGEIQLTDGLAQLARERQIFGCEFVGDRYDIGDKFGFVRATVAYALKRPDLRDKVLEFLKTIPN
;
A
#
# COMPACT_ATOMS: atom_id res chain seq x y z
N MET A 1 -15.12 -10.39 -13.55
CA MET A 1 -14.91 -11.14 -12.29
C MET A 1 -14.68 -10.11 -11.20
N LYS A 2 -15.44 -10.14 -10.08
CA LYS A 2 -15.30 -9.13 -9.01
C LYS A 2 -14.04 -9.45 -8.19
N LEU A 3 -13.17 -8.47 -7.98
CA LEU A 3 -12.03 -8.60 -7.09
C LEU A 3 -12.51 -8.36 -5.64
N ARG A 4 -12.24 -9.29 -4.73
CA ARG A 4 -12.75 -9.28 -3.37
C ARG A 4 -11.68 -9.16 -2.30
N LYS A 5 -10.45 -9.52 -2.61
CA LYS A 5 -9.36 -9.69 -1.64
C LYS A 5 -8.23 -8.69 -1.86
N ALA A 6 -7.71 -8.13 -0.78
CA ALA A 6 -6.46 -7.36 -0.82
C ALA A 6 -5.41 -7.97 0.12
N VAL A 7 -4.22 -8.16 -0.41
CA VAL A 7 -3.03 -8.57 0.35
C VAL A 7 -2.25 -7.30 0.72
N ILE A 8 -2.05 -7.09 2.01
CA ILE A 8 -1.32 -5.94 2.54
C ILE A 8 -0.08 -6.44 3.30
N PRO A 9 1.12 -6.34 2.71
CA PRO A 9 2.37 -6.72 3.37
C PRO A 9 2.73 -5.73 4.49
N VAL A 10 2.78 -6.23 5.73
CA VAL A 10 3.13 -5.47 6.94
C VAL A 10 4.26 -6.11 7.76
N ALA A 11 4.97 -7.09 7.19
CA ALA A 11 6.06 -7.80 7.86
C ALA A 11 7.39 -7.00 7.97
N GLY A 12 7.47 -5.82 7.37
CA GLY A 12 8.68 -5.00 7.33
C GLY A 12 9.16 -4.54 8.70
N LEU A 13 10.48 -4.49 8.92
CA LEU A 13 11.11 -4.16 10.20
C LEU A 13 11.03 -2.66 10.57
N GLY A 14 10.70 -1.77 9.63
CA GLY A 14 10.56 -0.34 9.90
C GLY A 14 11.85 0.38 10.32
N THR A 15 13.02 -0.09 9.91
CA THR A 15 14.34 0.39 10.39
C THR A 15 14.61 1.87 10.13
N ARG A 16 13.96 2.46 9.11
CA ARG A 16 14.10 3.89 8.79
C ARG A 16 13.54 4.81 9.89
N PHE A 17 12.61 4.31 10.72
CA PHE A 17 11.96 5.03 11.80
C PHE A 17 12.47 4.69 13.19
N LEU A 18 13.57 3.95 13.31
CA LEU A 18 14.21 3.75 14.60
C LEU A 18 14.63 5.13 15.19
N PRO A 19 14.46 5.34 16.51
CA PRO A 19 14.09 4.34 17.53
C PRO A 19 12.58 4.09 17.72
N ALA A 20 11.67 4.88 17.13
CA ALA A 20 10.23 4.76 17.33
C ALA A 20 9.70 3.36 17.03
N THR A 21 10.17 2.76 15.94
CA THR A 21 9.74 1.42 15.50
C THR A 21 10.44 0.26 16.19
N LYS A 22 11.15 0.51 17.28
CA LYS A 22 11.74 -0.56 18.10
C LYS A 22 10.65 -1.47 18.72
N THR A 23 9.52 -0.88 19.08
CA THR A 23 8.41 -1.56 19.77
C THR A 23 7.07 -1.34 19.08
N VAL A 24 6.94 -0.33 18.24
CA VAL A 24 5.71 0.02 17.53
C VAL A 24 5.87 -0.32 16.05
N PRO A 25 4.99 -1.11 15.43
CA PRO A 25 4.95 -1.29 13.98
C PRO A 25 4.91 0.06 13.25
N LYS A 26 5.70 0.21 12.19
CA LYS A 26 5.69 1.47 11.41
C LYS A 26 4.29 1.80 10.86
N GLU A 27 3.52 0.77 10.59
CA GLU A 27 2.15 0.83 10.06
C GLU A 27 1.14 1.39 11.08
N LEU A 28 1.50 1.40 12.38
CA LEU A 28 0.72 2.02 13.46
C LEU A 28 1.17 3.45 13.80
N LEU A 29 2.20 3.97 13.14
CA LEU A 29 2.56 5.38 13.31
C LEU A 29 1.42 6.26 12.76
N PRO A 30 0.90 7.22 13.55
CA PRO A 30 -0.29 7.95 13.18
C PRO A 30 0.01 9.10 12.21
N ILE A 31 -0.81 9.21 11.18
CA ILE A 31 -0.92 10.42 10.37
C ILE A 31 -1.98 11.29 11.06
N VAL A 32 -1.54 12.31 11.77
CA VAL A 32 -2.29 13.08 12.77
C VAL A 32 -2.68 12.21 13.97
N ASP A 33 -3.82 11.54 13.94
CA ASP A 33 -4.37 10.70 15.01
C ASP A 33 -4.88 9.34 14.52
N ILE A 34 -4.74 9.04 13.22
CA ILE A 34 -5.18 7.79 12.60
C ILE A 34 -3.95 6.97 12.19
N PRO A 35 -3.80 5.71 12.62
CA PRO A 35 -2.74 4.82 12.15
C PRO A 35 -2.68 4.73 10.62
N SER A 36 -1.47 4.77 10.07
CA SER A 36 -1.30 4.81 8.61
C SER A 36 -1.92 3.62 7.89
N ILE A 37 -1.94 2.44 8.52
CA ILE A 37 -2.56 1.24 7.96
C ILE A 37 -4.07 1.40 7.78
N GLN A 38 -4.75 2.16 8.63
CA GLN A 38 -6.19 2.38 8.52
C GLN A 38 -6.56 3.09 7.22
N TYR A 39 -5.76 4.07 6.77
CA TYR A 39 -6.00 4.73 5.48
C TYR A 39 -5.92 3.76 4.29
N VAL A 40 -4.97 2.80 4.34
CA VAL A 40 -4.82 1.81 3.27
C VAL A 40 -5.99 0.82 3.26
N VAL A 41 -6.47 0.41 4.45
CA VAL A 41 -7.65 -0.44 4.58
C VAL A 41 -8.91 0.32 4.13
N GLN A 42 -9.08 1.57 4.53
CA GLN A 42 -10.19 2.42 4.08
C GLN A 42 -10.22 2.56 2.56
N GLU A 43 -9.07 2.81 1.92
CA GLU A 43 -8.96 2.85 0.46
C GLU A 43 -9.45 1.55 -0.19
N ALA A 44 -9.07 0.39 0.37
CA ALA A 44 -9.52 -0.91 -0.12
C ALA A 44 -11.04 -1.08 -0.01
N MET A 45 -11.60 -0.74 1.14
CA MET A 45 -13.05 -0.87 1.41
C MET A 45 -13.86 0.06 0.51
N GLU A 46 -13.44 1.32 0.35
CA GLU A 46 -14.07 2.31 -0.54
C GLU A 46 -14.02 1.86 -2.02
N ALA A 47 -13.02 1.08 -2.39
CA ALA A 47 -12.91 0.49 -3.72
C ALA A 47 -13.82 -0.75 -3.90
N GLY A 48 -14.46 -1.25 -2.84
CA GLY A 48 -15.36 -2.40 -2.85
C GLY A 48 -14.66 -3.75 -2.64
N ILE A 49 -13.45 -3.75 -2.08
CA ILE A 49 -12.77 -4.95 -1.59
C ILE A 49 -13.44 -5.38 -0.29
N GLU A 50 -13.58 -6.68 -0.05
CA GLU A 50 -14.38 -7.25 1.04
C GLU A 50 -13.52 -7.91 2.14
N GLU A 51 -12.34 -8.38 1.80
CA GLU A 51 -11.46 -9.16 2.67
C GLU A 51 -10.04 -8.63 2.63
N ILE A 52 -9.47 -8.36 3.80
CA ILE A 52 -8.10 -7.90 3.97
C ILE A 52 -7.23 -9.05 4.49
N ILE A 53 -6.15 -9.35 3.76
CA ILE A 53 -5.16 -10.36 4.14
C ILE A 53 -3.86 -9.65 4.52
N PHE A 54 -3.57 -9.54 5.81
CA PHE A 54 -2.28 -9.04 6.27
C PHE A 54 -1.20 -10.10 6.16
N VAL A 55 -0.07 -9.75 5.55
CA VAL A 55 1.13 -10.58 5.62
C VAL A 55 2.02 -10.02 6.72
N THR A 56 1.92 -10.60 7.91
CA THR A 56 2.53 -10.09 9.14
C THR A 56 3.91 -10.67 9.41
N GLY A 57 4.59 -10.10 10.40
CA GLY A 57 5.86 -10.56 10.93
C GLY A 57 5.83 -10.69 12.46
N ARG A 58 6.99 -10.91 13.05
CA ARG A 58 7.10 -10.92 14.51
C ARG A 58 6.87 -9.52 15.10
N GLY A 59 6.04 -9.43 16.15
CA GLY A 59 5.75 -8.17 16.86
C GLY A 59 4.87 -7.20 16.08
N LYS A 60 3.96 -7.73 15.26
CA LYS A 60 3.00 -6.98 14.46
C LYS A 60 1.55 -7.16 14.93
N ASP A 61 1.34 -7.84 16.04
CA ASP A 61 0.02 -8.21 16.56
C ASP A 61 -0.89 -6.98 16.74
N GLY A 62 -0.35 -5.84 17.18
CA GLY A 62 -1.09 -4.59 17.32
C GLY A 62 -1.70 -4.03 16.01
N ILE A 63 -1.30 -4.53 14.82
CA ILE A 63 -1.95 -4.17 13.56
C ILE A 63 -3.31 -4.83 13.46
N GLU A 64 -3.41 -6.10 13.87
CA GLU A 64 -4.66 -6.87 13.91
C GLU A 64 -5.55 -6.30 15.02
N ASP A 65 -4.99 -6.12 16.23
CA ASP A 65 -5.70 -5.53 17.40
C ASP A 65 -6.36 -4.18 17.07
N HIS A 66 -5.79 -3.40 16.14
CA HIS A 66 -6.38 -2.11 15.73
C HIS A 66 -7.74 -2.25 15.04
N PHE A 67 -7.99 -3.39 14.40
CA PHE A 67 -9.25 -3.69 13.69
C PHE A 67 -10.16 -4.62 14.49
N ASP A 68 -9.74 -5.04 15.69
CA ASP A 68 -10.55 -5.83 16.59
C ASP A 68 -11.50 -4.97 17.44
N GLU A 69 -12.53 -5.59 18.00
CA GLU A 69 -13.41 -4.95 18.96
C GLU A 69 -12.65 -4.55 20.25
N ALA A 70 -12.97 -3.39 20.81
CA ALA A 70 -12.39 -2.89 22.05
C ALA A 70 -13.46 -2.59 23.11
N PRO A 71 -14.22 -3.61 23.61
CA PRO A 71 -15.41 -3.43 24.43
C PRO A 71 -15.13 -2.69 25.74
N GLU A 72 -14.00 -2.91 26.40
CA GLU A 72 -13.64 -2.21 27.62
C GLU A 72 -13.43 -0.71 27.39
N LEU A 73 -12.75 -0.36 26.27
CA LEU A 73 -12.52 1.03 25.90
C LEU A 73 -13.82 1.73 25.49
N GLU A 74 -14.67 1.05 24.72
CA GLU A 74 -15.98 1.53 24.34
C GLU A 74 -16.88 1.80 25.57
N GLN A 75 -16.85 0.91 26.57
CA GLN A 75 -17.59 1.09 27.82
C GLN A 75 -17.11 2.35 28.55
N VAL A 76 -15.79 2.51 28.75
CA VAL A 76 -15.21 3.68 29.40
C VAL A 76 -15.59 4.98 28.70
N LEU A 77 -15.55 5.01 27.36
CA LEU A 77 -15.91 6.18 26.57
C LEU A 77 -17.41 6.50 26.72
N THR A 78 -18.25 5.48 26.71
CA THR A 78 -19.71 5.64 26.88
C THR A 78 -20.05 6.17 28.27
N GLU A 79 -19.42 5.64 29.34
CA GLU A 79 -19.61 6.11 30.72
C GLU A 79 -19.16 7.58 30.91
N ARG A 80 -18.15 8.02 30.12
CA ARG A 80 -17.67 9.42 30.10
C ARG A 80 -18.49 10.34 29.17
N GLY A 81 -19.51 9.83 28.50
CA GLY A 81 -20.35 10.57 27.55
C GLY A 81 -19.69 10.85 26.19
N ASN A 82 -18.54 10.25 25.90
CA ASN A 82 -17.86 10.40 24.60
C ASN A 82 -18.38 9.36 23.59
N LEU A 83 -19.65 9.49 23.22
CA LEU A 83 -20.34 8.55 22.34
C LEU A 83 -19.81 8.55 20.91
N GLU A 84 -19.32 9.69 20.43
CA GLU A 84 -18.76 9.81 19.08
C GLU A 84 -17.51 8.96 18.92
N MET A 85 -16.60 9.01 19.91
CA MET A 85 -15.39 8.19 19.87
C MET A 85 -15.70 6.70 20.04
N ALA A 86 -16.67 6.34 20.93
CA ALA A 86 -17.11 4.95 21.04
C ALA A 86 -17.67 4.40 19.71
N GLN A 87 -18.46 5.20 18.98
CA GLN A 87 -18.94 4.83 17.65
C GLN A 87 -17.82 4.75 16.62
N THR A 88 -16.77 5.57 16.76
CA THR A 88 -15.61 5.51 15.87
C THR A 88 -14.85 4.20 16.03
N LEU A 89 -14.66 3.71 17.27
CA LEU A 89 -14.03 2.42 17.53
C LEU A 89 -14.83 1.26 16.91
N ARG A 90 -16.16 1.25 17.08
CA ARG A 90 -17.01 0.24 16.44
C ARG A 90 -16.90 0.24 14.93
N ARG A 91 -16.93 1.43 14.31
CA ARG A 91 -16.77 1.54 12.85
C ARG A 91 -15.43 1.01 12.35
N ILE A 92 -14.36 1.12 13.14
CA ILE A 92 -13.06 0.54 12.79
C ILE A 92 -13.14 -0.98 12.83
N ALA A 93 -13.69 -1.57 13.90
CA ALA A 93 -13.85 -3.01 14.04
C ALA A 93 -14.81 -3.61 12.98
N GLU A 94 -15.86 -2.89 12.63
CA GLU A 94 -16.84 -3.30 11.61
C GLU A 94 -16.37 -3.00 10.16
N MET A 95 -15.21 -2.38 9.98
CA MET A 95 -14.76 -1.92 8.67
C MET A 95 -14.51 -3.06 7.70
N THR A 96 -13.91 -4.14 8.18
CA THR A 96 -13.55 -5.30 7.35
C THR A 96 -13.23 -6.53 8.18
N GLU A 97 -13.42 -7.69 7.59
CA GLU A 97 -12.86 -8.94 8.11
C GLU A 97 -11.36 -8.99 7.82
N VAL A 98 -10.57 -9.19 8.86
CA VAL A 98 -9.11 -9.28 8.78
C VAL A 98 -8.67 -10.73 8.91
N VAL A 99 -7.88 -11.20 7.96
CA VAL A 99 -7.19 -12.49 8.03
C VAL A 99 -5.70 -12.25 7.96
N SER A 100 -4.90 -12.99 8.72
CA SER A 100 -3.46 -12.83 8.69
C SER A 100 -2.69 -14.11 8.34
N VAL A 101 -1.54 -13.93 7.68
CA VAL A 101 -0.57 -14.99 7.45
C VAL A 101 0.84 -14.48 7.76
N ARG A 102 1.67 -15.34 8.34
CA ARG A 102 3.00 -14.91 8.79
C ARG A 102 4.08 -15.12 7.73
N GLN A 103 4.77 -14.06 7.36
CA GLN A 103 6.05 -14.14 6.68
C GLN A 103 7.14 -14.50 7.70
N LYS A 104 7.54 -15.77 7.79
CA LYS A 104 8.49 -16.27 8.80
C LYS A 104 9.92 -15.74 8.63
N LYS A 105 10.30 -15.36 7.40
CA LYS A 105 11.60 -14.80 7.03
C LYS A 105 11.39 -13.61 6.10
N PRO A 106 12.08 -12.49 6.30
CA PRO A 106 11.94 -11.28 5.48
C PRO A 106 12.70 -11.47 4.15
N LEU A 107 12.14 -12.25 3.23
CA LEU A 107 12.75 -12.59 1.94
C LEU A 107 12.26 -11.69 0.79
N GLY A 108 11.77 -10.50 1.07
CA GLY A 108 11.34 -9.50 0.09
C GLY A 108 9.82 -9.46 -0.15
N LEU A 109 9.39 -8.48 -0.97
CA LEU A 109 7.99 -8.20 -1.25
C LEU A 109 7.31 -9.35 -2.02
N GLY A 110 7.97 -9.90 -3.04
CA GLY A 110 7.42 -11.04 -3.78
C GLY A 110 7.18 -12.26 -2.89
N HIS A 111 8.09 -12.52 -1.93
CA HIS A 111 7.87 -13.59 -0.95
C HIS A 111 6.73 -13.27 0.01
N ALA A 112 6.55 -12.02 0.42
CA ALA A 112 5.41 -11.63 1.25
C ALA A 112 4.09 -11.91 0.51
N VAL A 113 3.98 -11.50 -0.76
CA VAL A 113 2.82 -11.80 -1.61
C VAL A 113 2.60 -13.31 -1.72
N LEU A 114 3.67 -14.09 -1.94
CA LEU A 114 3.59 -15.56 -2.04
C LEU A 114 3.05 -16.21 -0.75
N CYS A 115 3.33 -15.64 0.43
CA CYS A 115 2.79 -16.16 1.70
C CYS A 115 1.26 -16.14 1.77
N ALA A 116 0.61 -15.24 1.04
CA ALA A 116 -0.85 -15.13 1.01
C ALA A 116 -1.54 -16.09 0.02
N ARG A 117 -0.79 -16.87 -0.77
CA ARG A 117 -1.32 -17.72 -1.85
C ARG A 117 -2.51 -18.57 -1.43
N ASP A 118 -2.38 -19.28 -0.32
CA ASP A 118 -3.39 -20.26 0.09
C ASP A 118 -4.68 -19.58 0.60
N LEU A 119 -4.61 -18.32 1.07
CA LEU A 119 -5.75 -17.49 1.45
C LEU A 119 -6.40 -16.82 0.23
N VAL A 120 -5.60 -16.41 -0.74
CA VAL A 120 -6.11 -15.83 -1.99
C VAL A 120 -6.78 -16.89 -2.87
N GLY A 121 -6.16 -18.06 -2.99
CA GLY A 121 -6.62 -19.12 -3.91
C GLY A 121 -6.37 -18.75 -5.38
N ASP A 122 -7.31 -19.15 -6.23
CA ASP A 122 -7.25 -18.96 -7.69
C ASP A 122 -8.00 -17.72 -8.16
N GLU A 123 -8.19 -16.73 -7.27
CA GLU A 123 -8.90 -15.47 -7.57
C GLU A 123 -7.92 -14.33 -7.88
N PRO A 124 -8.32 -13.33 -8.70
CA PRO A 124 -7.58 -12.08 -8.80
C PRO A 124 -7.65 -11.34 -7.46
N PHE A 125 -6.59 -10.63 -7.12
CA PHE A 125 -6.46 -9.94 -5.85
C PHE A 125 -5.69 -8.62 -5.99
N ALA A 126 -5.92 -7.71 -5.05
CA ALA A 126 -5.11 -6.52 -4.92
C ALA A 126 -3.87 -6.78 -4.07
N VAL A 127 -2.78 -6.08 -4.34
CA VAL A 127 -1.66 -5.89 -3.40
C VAL A 127 -1.56 -4.41 -3.11
N MET A 128 -1.55 -4.04 -1.83
CA MET A 128 -1.50 -2.64 -1.39
C MET A 128 -0.38 -2.48 -0.37
N LEU A 129 0.59 -1.63 -0.67
CA LEU A 129 1.70 -1.38 0.25
C LEU A 129 1.28 -0.38 1.33
N ALA A 130 1.54 -0.75 2.59
CA ALA A 130 1.12 0.02 3.75
C ALA A 130 1.90 1.34 3.96
N ASP A 131 3.00 1.54 3.23
CA ASP A 131 3.82 2.74 3.29
C ASP A 131 3.61 3.72 2.13
N ASP A 132 2.66 3.44 1.24
CA ASP A 132 2.19 4.34 0.20
C ASP A 132 0.77 4.83 0.52
N LEU A 133 0.58 6.10 0.85
CA LEU A 133 -0.73 6.72 0.95
C LEU A 133 -1.06 7.41 -0.37
N ILE A 134 -2.24 7.15 -0.90
CA ILE A 134 -2.78 7.80 -2.10
C ILE A 134 -3.98 8.65 -1.70
N ASP A 135 -3.85 9.94 -1.90
CA ASP A 135 -4.87 10.92 -1.63
C ASP A 135 -5.51 11.33 -2.95
N ALA A 136 -6.72 10.85 -3.19
CA ALA A 136 -7.41 11.01 -4.46
C ALA A 136 -8.93 11.04 -4.26
N GLU A 137 -9.66 11.68 -5.16
CA GLU A 137 -11.12 11.68 -5.17
C GLU A 137 -11.69 10.27 -5.45
N VAL A 138 -11.04 9.55 -6.38
CA VAL A 138 -11.31 8.12 -6.64
C VAL A 138 -10.17 7.33 -6.05
N PRO A 139 -10.41 6.38 -5.12
CA PRO A 139 -9.36 5.57 -4.51
C PRO A 139 -8.37 5.03 -5.53
N GLY A 140 -7.07 5.09 -5.21
CA GLY A 140 -6.02 4.68 -6.16
C GLY A 140 -6.23 3.26 -6.67
N ILE A 141 -6.53 2.32 -5.77
CA ILE A 141 -6.80 0.93 -6.17
C ILE A 141 -8.08 0.81 -7.01
N ARG A 142 -9.12 1.66 -6.82
CA ARG A 142 -10.33 1.65 -7.65
C ARG A 142 -10.05 2.04 -9.10
N GLN A 143 -9.08 2.93 -9.32
CA GLN A 143 -8.66 3.30 -10.68
C GLN A 143 -8.06 2.11 -11.42
N LEU A 144 -7.24 1.29 -10.74
CA LEU A 144 -6.70 0.05 -11.30
C LEU A 144 -7.79 -0.99 -11.55
N LEU A 145 -8.74 -1.12 -10.61
CA LEU A 145 -9.86 -2.06 -10.75
C LEU A 145 -10.68 -1.78 -11.99
N LYS A 146 -10.87 -0.50 -12.36
CA LYS A 146 -11.56 -0.15 -13.61
C LYS A 146 -10.85 -0.71 -14.83
N VAL A 147 -9.52 -0.58 -14.92
CA VAL A 147 -8.73 -1.16 -16.00
C VAL A 147 -8.80 -2.69 -15.98
N PHE A 148 -8.76 -3.30 -14.80
CA PHE A 148 -8.89 -4.75 -14.66
C PHE A 148 -10.28 -5.26 -15.12
N GLU A 149 -11.35 -4.55 -14.77
CA GLU A 149 -12.73 -4.88 -15.19
C GLU A 149 -12.88 -4.88 -16.72
N GLU A 150 -12.17 -3.98 -17.42
CA GLU A 150 -12.18 -3.87 -18.88
C GLU A 150 -11.29 -4.92 -19.57
N THR A 151 -10.14 -5.27 -18.95
CA THR A 151 -9.11 -6.09 -19.60
C THR A 151 -9.03 -7.52 -19.09
N SER A 152 -9.44 -7.77 -17.85
CA SER A 152 -9.26 -9.02 -17.11
C SER A 152 -7.77 -9.43 -16.95
N GLU A 153 -6.84 -8.49 -17.09
CA GLU A 153 -5.40 -8.71 -16.98
C GLU A 153 -4.79 -7.93 -15.80
N SER A 154 -3.62 -8.35 -15.34
CA SER A 154 -2.95 -7.69 -14.21
C SER A 154 -2.68 -6.22 -14.50
N VAL A 155 -2.88 -5.37 -13.48
CA VAL A 155 -2.70 -3.92 -13.57
C VAL A 155 -1.80 -3.45 -12.42
N ILE A 156 -0.86 -2.56 -12.74
CA ILE A 156 0.04 -1.96 -11.74
C ILE A 156 -0.11 -0.44 -11.74
N ALA A 157 -0.07 0.18 -10.55
CA ALA A 157 -0.09 1.63 -10.44
C ALA A 157 1.24 2.23 -10.88
N LEU A 158 1.17 3.30 -11.66
CA LEU A 158 2.32 4.03 -12.16
C LEU A 158 2.26 5.50 -11.76
N MET A 159 3.45 6.08 -11.61
CA MET A 159 3.65 7.51 -11.42
C MET A 159 4.92 7.93 -12.16
N GLU A 160 4.89 9.05 -12.86
CA GLU A 160 6.11 9.63 -13.42
C GLU A 160 6.96 10.26 -12.32
N VAL A 161 8.25 9.92 -12.28
CA VAL A 161 9.20 10.45 -11.30
C VAL A 161 10.38 11.15 -11.98
N PRO A 162 11.05 12.08 -11.29
CA PRO A 162 12.29 12.67 -11.79
C PRO A 162 13.34 11.60 -12.12
N GLN A 163 14.10 11.80 -13.20
CA GLN A 163 15.16 10.85 -13.61
C GLN A 163 16.15 10.54 -12.48
N ALA A 164 16.43 11.50 -11.62
CA ALA A 164 17.33 11.33 -10.48
C ALA A 164 16.79 10.35 -9.42
N GLU A 165 15.48 10.14 -9.37
CA GLU A 165 14.80 9.35 -8.34
C GLU A 165 14.43 7.93 -8.78
N VAL A 166 14.53 7.60 -10.08
CA VAL A 166 14.13 6.28 -10.61
C VAL A 166 14.83 5.11 -9.90
N HIS A 167 16.04 5.34 -9.37
CA HIS A 167 16.81 4.32 -8.65
C HIS A 167 16.19 3.89 -7.30
N GLN A 168 15.13 4.57 -6.85
CA GLN A 168 14.39 4.25 -5.63
C GLN A 168 13.24 3.27 -5.89
N TYR A 169 12.81 3.12 -7.14
CA TYR A 169 11.59 2.42 -7.55
C TYR A 169 11.86 1.27 -8.52
N GLY A 170 10.94 0.31 -8.56
CA GLY A 170 10.76 -0.49 -9.76
C GLY A 170 10.25 0.42 -10.90
N VAL A 171 10.75 0.26 -12.10
CA VAL A 171 10.31 1.02 -13.29
C VAL A 171 9.82 0.09 -14.38
N ILE A 172 8.86 0.55 -15.17
CA ILE A 172 8.38 -0.22 -16.32
C ILE A 172 9.23 0.01 -17.56
N LYS A 173 9.33 -1.04 -18.38
CA LYS A 173 9.58 -0.96 -19.81
C LYS A 173 8.26 -1.15 -20.50
N GLY A 174 7.82 -0.19 -21.31
CA GLY A 174 6.50 -0.24 -21.93
C GLY A 174 6.22 1.03 -22.72
N ARG A 175 4.99 1.14 -23.21
CA ARG A 175 4.52 2.29 -23.98
C ARG A 175 3.13 2.70 -23.55
N GLU A 176 2.82 3.97 -23.67
CA GLU A 176 1.48 4.49 -23.50
C GLU A 176 0.58 4.01 -24.65
N ILE A 177 -0.61 3.52 -24.33
CA ILE A 177 -1.59 3.00 -25.30
C ILE A 177 -2.95 3.71 -25.20
N GLY A 178 -3.11 4.60 -24.24
CA GLY A 178 -4.32 5.37 -24.01
C GLY A 178 -4.08 6.43 -22.96
N ASN A 179 -5.11 7.22 -22.62
CA ASN A 179 -4.98 8.24 -21.60
C ASN A 179 -4.59 7.63 -20.24
N ARG A 180 -3.34 7.85 -19.80
CA ARG A 180 -2.77 7.32 -18.54
C ARG A 180 -2.77 5.79 -18.46
N LEU A 181 -2.82 5.10 -19.60
CA LEU A 181 -2.81 3.66 -19.71
C LEU A 181 -1.60 3.19 -20.50
N TYR A 182 -0.85 2.27 -19.93
CA TYR A 182 0.39 1.75 -20.48
C TYR A 182 0.29 0.25 -20.72
N GLN A 183 0.85 -0.22 -21.83
CA GLN A 183 1.22 -1.62 -21.99
C GLN A 183 2.59 -1.84 -21.37
N VAL A 184 2.71 -2.81 -20.46
CA VAL A 184 3.96 -3.11 -19.76
C VAL A 184 4.61 -4.33 -20.41
N ASP A 185 5.76 -4.12 -21.03
CA ASP A 185 6.55 -5.18 -21.70
C ASP A 185 7.59 -5.80 -20.74
N GLY A 186 7.81 -5.19 -19.58
CA GLY A 186 8.72 -5.66 -18.54
C GLY A 186 8.92 -4.64 -17.45
N THR A 187 9.63 -5.05 -16.39
CA THR A 187 9.91 -4.21 -15.22
C THR A 187 11.38 -4.39 -14.81
N VAL A 188 11.98 -3.36 -14.19
CA VAL A 188 13.35 -3.39 -13.66
C VAL A 188 13.36 -2.81 -12.25
N GLU A 189 13.88 -3.59 -11.30
CA GLU A 189 13.97 -3.17 -9.90
C GLU A 189 15.13 -2.19 -9.69
N LYS A 190 14.80 -0.96 -9.29
CA LYS A 190 15.74 0.11 -8.89
C LYS A 190 16.94 0.25 -9.82
N PRO A 191 16.73 0.51 -11.11
CA PRO A 191 17.83 0.64 -12.07
C PRO A 191 18.67 1.88 -11.76
N PRO A 192 19.96 1.88 -12.13
CA PRO A 192 20.74 3.12 -12.20
C PRO A 192 20.02 4.14 -13.09
N ALA A 193 20.06 5.42 -12.74
CA ALA A 193 19.32 6.47 -13.47
C ALA A 193 19.60 6.51 -14.98
N LYS A 194 20.83 6.17 -15.38
CA LYS A 194 21.24 6.14 -16.80
C LYS A 194 20.75 4.90 -17.56
N GLU A 195 20.38 3.84 -16.85
CA GLU A 195 19.97 2.54 -17.41
C GLU A 195 18.45 2.31 -17.28
N ALA A 196 17.75 3.23 -16.62
CA ALA A 196 16.31 3.13 -16.43
C ALA A 196 15.59 3.15 -17.79
N PRO A 197 14.73 2.14 -18.06
CA PRO A 197 14.03 2.05 -19.35
C PRO A 197 12.99 3.14 -19.53
N SER A 198 12.50 3.74 -18.44
CA SER A 198 11.56 4.85 -18.43
C SER A 198 11.64 5.62 -17.10
N ARG A 199 10.82 6.68 -16.96
CA ARG A 199 10.58 7.39 -15.70
C ARG A 199 9.28 6.96 -15.01
N MET A 200 8.59 5.96 -15.56
CA MET A 200 7.34 5.47 -15.01
C MET A 200 7.63 4.47 -13.88
N ALA A 201 7.54 4.98 -12.66
CA ALA A 201 7.76 4.22 -11.43
C ALA A 201 6.53 3.40 -11.04
N ILE A 202 6.77 2.20 -10.55
CA ILE A 202 5.74 1.33 -9.99
C ILE A 202 5.46 1.77 -8.56
N ILE A 203 4.20 2.02 -8.25
CA ILE A 203 3.73 2.46 -6.96
C ILE A 203 2.99 1.31 -6.26
N GLY A 204 2.88 1.36 -4.95
CA GLY A 204 2.40 0.30 -4.08
C GLY A 204 0.94 -0.12 -4.23
N ARG A 205 0.38 -0.08 -5.42
CA ARG A 205 -0.96 -0.61 -5.74
C ARG A 205 -0.90 -1.50 -6.97
N TYR A 206 -1.43 -2.72 -6.82
CA TYR A 206 -1.43 -3.74 -7.86
C TYR A 206 -2.76 -4.47 -7.85
N VAL A 207 -3.25 -4.82 -9.02
CA VAL A 207 -4.29 -5.84 -9.24
C VAL A 207 -3.62 -6.98 -9.98
N LEU A 208 -3.54 -8.14 -9.35
CA LEU A 208 -2.79 -9.27 -9.86
C LEU A 208 -3.69 -10.47 -10.08
N ARG A 209 -3.36 -11.23 -11.10
CA ARG A 209 -3.93 -12.56 -11.34
C ARG A 209 -3.15 -13.63 -10.56
N PRO A 210 -3.79 -14.74 -10.18
CA PRO A 210 -3.17 -15.78 -9.35
C PRO A 210 -1.97 -16.48 -9.99
N GLU A 211 -1.81 -16.39 -11.31
CA GLU A 211 -0.64 -16.95 -12.03
C GLU A 211 0.70 -16.40 -11.49
N ILE A 212 0.69 -15.21 -10.90
CA ILE A 212 1.88 -14.63 -10.27
C ILE A 212 2.47 -15.52 -9.17
N PHE A 213 1.63 -16.27 -8.44
CA PHE A 213 2.11 -17.14 -7.36
C PHE A 213 3.03 -18.26 -7.87
N LYS A 214 2.71 -18.86 -9.02
CA LYS A 214 3.56 -19.87 -9.65
C LYS A 214 4.91 -19.31 -10.04
N ILE A 215 4.91 -18.08 -10.54
CA ILE A 215 6.15 -17.37 -10.92
C ILE A 215 6.98 -17.10 -9.66
N LEU A 216 6.40 -16.46 -8.64
CA LEU A 216 7.10 -16.10 -7.39
C LEU A 216 7.66 -17.32 -6.66
N GLN A 217 6.98 -18.47 -6.72
CA GLN A 217 7.44 -19.72 -6.10
C GLN A 217 8.73 -20.25 -6.72
N ASN A 218 8.95 -20.00 -8.01
CA ASN A 218 10.10 -20.51 -8.77
C ASN A 218 11.15 -19.42 -9.06
N LEU A 219 10.91 -18.19 -8.62
CA LEU A 219 11.80 -17.07 -8.86
C LEU A 219 13.06 -17.19 -8.00
N PRO A 220 14.27 -17.13 -8.58
CA PRO A 220 15.49 -17.06 -7.80
C PRO A 220 15.57 -15.73 -7.05
N PRO A 221 16.27 -15.66 -5.90
CA PRO A 221 16.54 -14.40 -5.23
C PRO A 221 17.22 -13.40 -6.17
N GLY A 222 16.68 -12.20 -6.24
CA GLY A 222 17.19 -11.09 -7.04
C GLY A 222 18.05 -10.13 -6.22
N ARG A 223 17.86 -8.83 -6.45
CA ARG A 223 18.61 -7.76 -5.77
C ARG A 223 18.46 -7.88 -4.24
N GLY A 224 19.59 -7.80 -3.54
CA GLY A 224 19.63 -7.92 -2.07
C GLY A 224 19.40 -9.35 -1.53
N GLY A 225 19.34 -10.36 -2.38
CA GLY A 225 19.03 -11.73 -1.97
C GLY A 225 17.53 -11.96 -1.68
N GLU A 226 16.68 -11.04 -2.15
CA GLU A 226 15.24 -11.05 -1.92
C GLU A 226 14.46 -11.52 -3.17
N ILE A 227 13.28 -12.08 -2.96
CA ILE A 227 12.31 -12.36 -4.02
C ILE A 227 11.54 -11.05 -4.27
N GLN A 228 11.91 -10.35 -5.33
CA GLN A 228 11.29 -9.07 -5.67
C GLN A 228 9.99 -9.29 -6.46
N LEU A 229 8.93 -8.56 -6.10
CA LEU A 229 7.68 -8.59 -6.87
C LEU A 229 7.91 -8.06 -8.30
N THR A 230 8.76 -7.06 -8.44
CA THR A 230 9.15 -6.48 -9.74
C THR A 230 9.75 -7.52 -10.68
N ASP A 231 10.63 -8.42 -10.18
CA ASP A 231 11.19 -9.50 -10.98
C ASP A 231 10.12 -10.51 -11.41
N GLY A 232 9.16 -10.80 -10.49
CA GLY A 232 8.00 -11.63 -10.80
C GLY A 232 7.11 -11.02 -11.89
N LEU A 233 6.88 -9.71 -11.83
CA LEU A 233 6.13 -8.98 -12.86
C LEU A 233 6.87 -8.96 -14.20
N ALA A 234 8.21 -8.86 -14.19
CA ALA A 234 9.01 -8.95 -15.42
C ALA A 234 8.86 -10.33 -16.10
N GLN A 235 8.76 -11.40 -15.31
CA GLN A 235 8.49 -12.71 -15.86
C GLN A 235 7.04 -12.85 -16.35
N LEU A 236 6.07 -12.37 -15.56
CA LEU A 236 4.66 -12.39 -15.94
C LEU A 236 4.41 -11.65 -17.25
N ALA A 237 5.08 -10.51 -17.48
CA ALA A 237 4.96 -9.73 -18.71
C ALA A 237 5.42 -10.46 -19.97
N ARG A 238 6.22 -11.54 -19.84
CA ARG A 238 6.63 -12.40 -20.98
C ARG A 238 5.58 -13.46 -21.31
N GLU A 239 4.75 -13.80 -20.33
CA GLU A 239 3.76 -14.87 -20.46
C GLU A 239 2.36 -14.32 -20.75
N ARG A 240 2.07 -13.12 -20.23
CA ARG A 240 0.76 -12.46 -20.31
C ARG A 240 0.90 -10.94 -20.45
N GLN A 241 -0.17 -10.33 -20.94
CA GLN A 241 -0.25 -8.87 -20.95
C GLN A 241 -0.39 -8.31 -19.54
N ILE A 242 0.33 -7.23 -19.24
CA ILE A 242 0.19 -6.43 -18.02
C ILE A 242 -0.09 -5.00 -18.43
N PHE A 243 -1.01 -4.35 -17.72
CA PHE A 243 -1.30 -2.93 -17.90
C PHE A 243 -0.68 -2.10 -16.78
N GLY A 244 -0.27 -0.89 -17.10
CA GLY A 244 0.09 0.14 -16.15
C GLY A 244 -0.98 1.22 -16.15
N CYS A 245 -1.46 1.59 -14.95
CA CYS A 245 -2.38 2.69 -14.76
C CYS A 245 -1.65 3.83 -14.04
N GLU A 246 -1.42 4.95 -14.74
CA GLU A 246 -0.94 6.15 -14.10
C GLU A 246 -2.12 6.80 -13.36
N PHE A 247 -2.19 6.58 -12.05
CA PHE A 247 -3.31 7.05 -11.24
C PHE A 247 -3.38 8.58 -11.11
N VAL A 248 -4.56 9.09 -10.79
CA VAL A 248 -4.81 10.49 -10.46
C VAL A 248 -4.87 10.63 -8.94
N GLY A 249 -4.12 11.57 -8.38
CA GLY A 249 -4.06 11.84 -6.94
C GLY A 249 -2.65 12.15 -6.47
N ASP A 250 -2.53 12.53 -5.22
CA ASP A 250 -1.27 12.79 -4.55
C ASP A 250 -0.77 11.55 -3.82
N ARG A 251 0.50 11.20 -4.04
CA ARG A 251 1.16 10.12 -3.33
C ARG A 251 2.06 10.65 -2.22
N TYR A 252 1.96 10.03 -1.06
CA TYR A 252 2.86 10.25 0.07
C TYR A 252 3.57 8.93 0.41
N ASP A 253 4.91 8.91 0.20
CA ASP A 253 5.77 7.81 0.66
C ASP A 253 6.01 7.98 2.16
N ILE A 254 5.20 7.31 2.96
CA ILE A 254 5.33 7.33 4.42
C ILE A 254 6.35 6.30 4.93
N GLY A 255 7.05 5.62 4.04
CA GLY A 255 8.18 4.75 4.35
C GLY A 255 9.48 5.52 4.62
N ASP A 256 9.53 6.83 4.35
CA ASP A 256 10.63 7.71 4.72
C ASP A 256 10.17 8.86 5.64
N LYS A 257 11.12 9.48 6.35
CA LYS A 257 10.80 10.48 7.38
C LYS A 257 10.20 11.76 6.81
N PHE A 258 10.69 12.21 5.67
CA PHE A 258 10.19 13.46 5.07
C PHE A 258 8.82 13.26 4.42
N GLY A 259 8.62 12.14 3.73
CA GLY A 259 7.31 11.76 3.19
C GLY A 259 6.26 11.61 4.28
N PHE A 260 6.63 11.05 5.45
CA PHE A 260 5.77 10.94 6.60
C PHE A 260 5.35 12.32 7.16
N VAL A 261 6.30 13.26 7.28
CA VAL A 261 6.01 14.65 7.69
C VAL A 261 5.10 15.34 6.68
N ARG A 262 5.39 15.19 5.38
CA ARG A 262 4.54 15.75 4.30
C ARG A 262 3.11 15.23 4.38
N ALA A 263 2.93 13.92 4.54
CA ALA A 263 1.62 13.31 4.71
C ALA A 263 0.89 13.90 5.92
N THR A 264 1.55 13.93 7.09
CA THR A 264 0.96 14.46 8.32
C THR A 264 0.49 15.90 8.15
N VAL A 265 1.29 16.77 7.54
CA VAL A 265 0.91 18.16 7.29
C VAL A 265 -0.27 18.25 6.29
N ALA A 266 -0.20 17.49 5.19
CA ALA A 266 -1.25 17.51 4.18
C ALA A 266 -2.60 17.04 4.73
N TYR A 267 -2.61 15.96 5.50
CA TYR A 267 -3.83 15.45 6.13
C TYR A 267 -4.34 16.37 7.25
N ALA A 268 -3.46 16.98 8.04
CA ALA A 268 -3.85 17.98 9.03
C ALA A 268 -4.52 19.19 8.38
N LEU A 269 -4.06 19.64 7.22
CA LEU A 269 -4.66 20.75 6.46
C LEU A 269 -6.05 20.42 5.88
N LYS A 270 -6.42 19.15 5.78
CA LYS A 270 -7.77 18.73 5.36
C LYS A 270 -8.76 18.69 6.51
N ARG A 271 -8.27 18.68 7.74
CA ARG A 271 -9.12 18.61 8.93
C ARG A 271 -9.61 20.00 9.33
N PRO A 272 -10.93 20.23 9.44
CA PRO A 272 -11.49 21.54 9.83
C PRO A 272 -11.01 22.03 11.20
N ASP A 273 -10.81 21.12 12.16
CA ASP A 273 -10.37 21.42 13.53
C ASP A 273 -8.89 21.81 13.65
N LEU A 274 -8.06 21.46 12.64
CA LEU A 274 -6.61 21.66 12.65
C LEU A 274 -6.13 22.66 11.59
N ARG A 275 -6.82 22.77 10.46
CA ARG A 275 -6.38 23.52 9.28
C ARG A 275 -5.85 24.91 9.61
N ASP A 276 -6.67 25.73 10.27
CA ASP A 276 -6.32 27.13 10.51
C ASP A 276 -5.14 27.26 11.47
N LYS A 277 -5.10 26.40 12.49
CA LYS A 277 -4.00 26.34 13.47
C LYS A 277 -2.67 25.95 12.80
N VAL A 278 -2.71 24.96 11.89
CA VAL A 278 -1.53 24.52 11.13
C VAL A 278 -1.06 25.62 10.17
N LEU A 279 -1.97 26.28 9.45
CA LEU A 279 -1.63 27.39 8.56
C LEU A 279 -1.02 28.57 9.32
N GLU A 280 -1.54 28.90 10.50
CA GLU A 280 -0.99 29.96 11.36
C GLU A 280 0.41 29.57 11.86
N PHE A 281 0.58 28.35 12.36
CA PHE A 281 1.86 27.85 12.81
C PHE A 281 2.92 27.89 11.70
N LEU A 282 2.60 27.43 10.50
CA LEU A 282 3.54 27.44 9.37
C LEU A 282 4.07 28.82 9.02
N LYS A 283 3.27 29.90 9.23
CA LYS A 283 3.71 31.28 9.03
C LYS A 283 4.73 31.75 10.06
N THR A 284 4.82 31.12 11.22
CA THR A 284 5.74 31.47 12.29
C THR A 284 7.11 30.82 12.15
N ILE A 285 7.25 29.83 11.28
CA ILE A 285 8.53 29.14 11.04
C ILE A 285 9.45 30.08 10.26
N PRO A 286 10.63 30.42 10.79
CA PRO A 286 11.58 31.25 10.05
C PRO A 286 12.11 30.48 8.82
N ASN A 287 12.32 31.23 7.73
CA ASN A 287 12.91 30.71 6.49
C ASN A 287 14.37 30.31 6.68
#